data_9c6d85aac328f077d39ed748c9e21746
#
_entry.id   9c6d85aac328f077d39ed748c9e21746
#
_cell.length_a   1.000
_cell.length_b   1.000
_cell.length_c   1.000
_cell.angle_alpha   90.00
_cell.angle_beta   90.00
_cell.angle_gamma   90.00
#
_symmetry.space_group_name_H-M   'P 1'
#
loop_
_entity.id
_entity.type
_entity.pdbx_description
1 polymer ?
#
loop_
_entity_poly.entity_id
_entity_poly.type
_entity_poly.pdbx_seq_one_letter_code
_entity_poly.pdbx_strand_id
1 'polypeptide(L)'
;MKELKLITSPDTSLLEQYNLFEVTSEDEFVTIDWNMGNTCNYSCTYCDDYFNNGSISWSDEDVAFEFVKRCTDHYKSIGKKVLWNLLGGEPTVWKNFSSFFKRVKQLDPECRIRVLTNGSRTLNWWKKTAPILDDIVISFHPESADIEHCSNVSAVLRDAGVFHSIQICLYPPHLDKCYEAAEYFHANARCNVVIIKSLRLTLASSETFVYEQDYLDRILRFDGEPKWTSEFLDGDSKANPYAKNLKFISNSDELHVSSAN
;
A
#
# COMPACT_ATOMS: atom_id res chain seq x y z
N MET A 1 10.52 -0.25 -25.34
CA MET A 1 10.46 0.81 -24.34
C MET A 1 9.58 1.91 -24.90
N LYS A 2 8.34 2.05 -24.41
CA LYS A 2 7.50 3.21 -24.74
C LYS A 2 7.99 4.37 -23.87
N GLU A 3 8.32 5.50 -24.49
CA GLU A 3 8.71 6.72 -23.80
C GLU A 3 7.64 7.11 -22.77
N LEU A 4 8.05 7.21 -21.51
CA LEU A 4 7.29 7.89 -20.47
C LEU A 4 7.11 9.35 -20.91
N LYS A 5 5.95 9.69 -21.45
CA LYS A 5 5.54 11.08 -21.54
C LYS A 5 5.14 11.51 -20.14
N LEU A 6 6.03 12.17 -19.42
CA LEU A 6 5.65 13.04 -18.32
C LEU A 6 4.57 13.99 -18.86
N ILE A 7 3.35 13.83 -18.38
CA ILE A 7 2.31 14.84 -18.58
C ILE A 7 2.70 15.97 -17.63
N THR A 8 3.57 16.85 -18.13
CA THR A 8 3.85 18.10 -17.45
C THR A 8 2.56 18.89 -17.50
N SER A 9 1.85 18.98 -16.37
CA SER A 9 0.89 20.06 -16.20
C SER A 9 1.63 21.36 -16.51
N PRO A 10 1.05 22.29 -17.28
CA PRO A 10 1.68 23.59 -17.54
C PRO A 10 1.92 24.40 -16.26
N ASP A 11 1.36 23.96 -15.15
CA ASP A 11 1.53 24.58 -13.83
C ASP A 11 2.03 23.53 -12.82
N THR A 12 3.36 23.40 -12.75
CA THR A 12 4.04 22.48 -11.80
C THR A 12 3.81 22.86 -10.33
N SER A 13 3.37 24.11 -10.03
CA SER A 13 3.05 24.52 -8.66
C SER A 13 1.86 23.74 -8.08
N LEU A 14 0.98 23.21 -8.92
CA LEU A 14 -0.11 22.34 -8.50
C LEU A 14 0.39 20.98 -8.00
N LEU A 15 1.48 20.43 -8.57
CA LEU A 15 2.02 19.14 -8.16
C LEU A 15 2.61 19.21 -6.74
N GLU A 16 3.31 20.29 -6.42
CA GLU A 16 3.84 20.52 -5.07
C GLU A 16 2.70 20.73 -4.06
N GLN A 17 1.67 21.47 -4.45
CA GLN A 17 0.50 21.72 -3.60
C GLN A 17 -0.26 20.44 -3.23
N TYR A 18 -0.29 19.44 -4.12
CA TYR A 18 -1.01 18.18 -3.91
C TYR A 18 -0.14 17.03 -3.44
N ASN A 19 1.14 17.25 -3.18
CA ASN A 19 2.09 16.20 -2.79
C ASN A 19 2.08 15.01 -3.76
N LEU A 20 2.02 15.29 -5.05
CA LEU A 20 1.99 14.26 -6.07
C LEU A 20 3.40 13.72 -6.30
N PHE A 21 3.57 12.39 -6.19
CA PHE A 21 4.87 11.74 -6.40
C PHE A 21 5.06 11.29 -7.84
N GLU A 22 4.10 10.57 -8.35
CA GLU A 22 4.23 9.91 -9.64
C GLU A 22 2.86 9.69 -10.28
N VAL A 23 2.83 9.73 -11.61
CA VAL A 23 1.69 9.32 -12.43
C VAL A 23 2.18 8.31 -13.44
N THR A 24 1.70 7.07 -13.31
CA THR A 24 1.97 5.98 -14.26
C THR A 24 0.72 5.61 -15.03
N SER A 25 0.85 5.16 -16.27
CA SER A 25 -0.28 4.78 -17.12
C SER A 25 -0.15 3.36 -17.61
N GLU A 26 -1.11 2.54 -17.26
CA GLU A 26 -1.35 1.21 -17.81
C GLU A 26 -2.47 1.28 -18.85
N ASP A 27 -2.80 0.14 -19.49
CA ASP A 27 -3.77 0.13 -20.59
C ASP A 27 -5.15 0.68 -20.19
N GLU A 28 -5.65 0.35 -19.03
CA GLU A 28 -6.97 0.77 -18.55
C GLU A 28 -6.91 1.87 -17.49
N PHE A 29 -5.91 1.83 -16.59
CA PHE A 29 -5.79 2.74 -15.45
C PHE A 29 -4.60 3.68 -15.58
N VAL A 30 -4.79 4.90 -15.06
CA VAL A 30 -3.70 5.79 -14.69
C VAL A 30 -3.56 5.72 -13.17
N THR A 31 -2.38 5.37 -12.68
CA THR A 31 -2.08 5.35 -11.26
C THR A 31 -1.56 6.73 -10.85
N ILE A 32 -2.19 7.30 -9.84
CA ILE A 32 -1.77 8.56 -9.21
C ILE A 32 -1.29 8.23 -7.81
N ASP A 33 0.03 8.26 -7.60
CA ASP A 33 0.65 8.14 -6.29
C ASP A 33 0.46 9.46 -5.54
N TRP A 34 -0.39 9.41 -4.51
CA TRP A 34 -0.75 10.58 -3.74
C TRP A 34 -0.20 10.50 -2.31
N ASN A 35 0.84 11.27 -2.06
CA ASN A 35 1.31 11.50 -0.70
C ASN A 35 0.40 12.52 -0.01
N MET A 36 -0.52 12.01 0.82
CA MET A 36 -1.58 12.83 1.43
C MET A 36 -1.08 13.74 2.56
N GLY A 37 0.09 13.45 3.11
CA GLY A 37 0.69 14.12 4.25
C GLY A 37 1.67 13.19 4.95
N ASN A 38 2.38 13.69 5.95
CA ASN A 38 3.40 12.90 6.64
C ASN A 38 3.14 12.71 8.14
N THR A 39 1.90 12.87 8.59
CA THR A 39 1.51 12.46 9.94
C THR A 39 1.37 10.95 10.02
N CYS A 40 2.07 10.33 10.97
CA CYS A 40 1.94 8.92 11.29
C CYS A 40 1.69 8.74 12.79
N ASN A 41 0.96 7.71 13.16
CA ASN A 41 0.77 7.31 14.55
C ASN A 41 1.80 6.28 15.03
N TYR A 42 2.70 5.83 14.14
CA TYR A 42 3.91 5.08 14.47
C TYR A 42 5.14 5.99 14.35
N SER A 43 6.19 5.65 15.10
CA SER A 43 7.49 6.31 15.09
C SER A 43 8.61 5.29 14.85
N CYS A 44 8.49 4.53 13.76
CA CYS A 44 9.46 3.49 13.43
C CYS A 44 10.85 4.09 13.22
N THR A 45 11.88 3.53 13.87
CA THR A 45 13.23 4.08 13.88
C THR A 45 13.94 4.01 12.52
N TYR A 46 13.48 3.14 11.62
CA TYR A 46 13.98 3.02 10.24
C TYR A 46 13.17 3.86 9.23
N CYS A 47 12.12 4.53 9.69
CA CYS A 47 11.36 5.43 8.83
C CYS A 47 12.09 6.76 8.77
N ASP A 48 12.19 7.33 7.58
CA ASP A 48 12.72 8.69 7.43
C ASP A 48 11.80 9.68 8.16
N ASP A 49 12.39 10.59 8.95
CA ASP A 49 11.68 11.61 9.73
C ASP A 49 10.71 12.43 8.88
N TYR A 50 11.04 12.62 7.61
CA TYR A 50 10.17 13.32 6.67
C TYR A 50 8.80 12.66 6.51
N PHE A 51 8.67 11.34 6.71
CA PHE A 51 7.41 10.62 6.53
C PHE A 51 6.59 10.42 7.80
N ASN A 52 7.06 10.84 8.96
CA ASN A 52 6.34 10.62 10.21
C ASN A 52 6.27 11.81 11.16
N ASN A 53 6.90 12.94 10.80
CA ASN A 53 7.07 14.09 11.70
C ASN A 53 5.88 15.06 11.71
N GLY A 54 4.90 14.89 10.85
CA GLY A 54 3.71 15.76 10.78
C GLY A 54 3.97 17.18 10.25
N SER A 55 5.14 17.43 9.65
CA SER A 55 5.48 18.77 9.10
C SER A 55 4.68 19.13 7.85
N ILE A 56 4.18 18.13 7.12
CA ILE A 56 3.30 18.30 5.97
C ILE A 56 1.88 18.04 6.42
N SER A 57 1.09 19.11 6.48
CA SER A 57 -0.34 19.01 6.86
C SER A 57 -1.14 18.25 5.82
N TRP A 58 -2.24 17.66 6.27
CA TRP A 58 -3.28 17.18 5.37
C TRP A 58 -3.82 18.33 4.51
N SER A 59 -4.06 18.04 3.24
CA SER A 59 -4.70 19.01 2.35
C SER A 59 -6.08 19.43 2.86
N ASP A 60 -6.47 20.65 2.56
CA ASP A 60 -7.86 21.08 2.71
C ASP A 60 -8.77 20.15 1.89
N GLU A 61 -9.91 19.74 2.48
CA GLU A 61 -10.78 18.74 1.88
C GLU A 61 -11.39 19.20 0.55
N ASP A 62 -11.76 20.48 0.45
CA ASP A 62 -12.38 20.99 -0.76
C ASP A 62 -11.35 21.20 -1.88
N VAL A 63 -10.13 21.63 -1.54
CA VAL A 63 -8.99 21.73 -2.46
C VAL A 63 -8.62 20.34 -2.98
N ALA A 64 -8.51 19.36 -2.09
CA ALA A 64 -8.23 17.98 -2.45
C ALA A 64 -9.33 17.38 -3.35
N PHE A 65 -10.60 17.69 -3.07
CA PHE A 65 -11.71 17.17 -3.87
C PHE A 65 -11.76 17.79 -5.27
N GLU A 66 -11.47 19.09 -5.39
CA GLU A 66 -11.37 19.74 -6.70
C GLU A 66 -10.21 19.16 -7.53
N PHE A 67 -9.08 18.85 -6.90
CA PHE A 67 -7.98 18.13 -7.56
C PHE A 67 -8.45 16.77 -8.08
N VAL A 68 -9.08 15.95 -7.23
CA VAL A 68 -9.62 14.65 -7.63
C VAL A 68 -10.57 14.79 -8.81
N LYS A 69 -11.48 15.77 -8.76
CA LYS A 69 -12.43 16.03 -9.84
C LYS A 69 -11.74 16.34 -11.16
N ARG A 70 -10.76 17.25 -11.15
CA ARG A 70 -9.99 17.61 -12.35
C ARG A 70 -9.26 16.43 -12.96
N CYS A 71 -8.60 15.63 -12.14
CA CYS A 71 -7.93 14.41 -12.59
C CYS A 71 -8.94 13.42 -13.20
N THR A 72 -10.04 13.18 -12.49
CA THR A 72 -11.11 12.28 -12.97
C THR A 72 -11.66 12.74 -14.31
N ASP A 73 -12.04 14.01 -14.44
CA ASP A 73 -12.58 14.57 -15.69
C ASP A 73 -11.58 14.48 -16.84
N HIS A 74 -10.30 14.80 -16.56
CA HIS A 74 -9.23 14.70 -17.57
C HIS A 74 -9.03 13.27 -18.06
N TYR A 75 -8.81 12.31 -17.14
CA TYR A 75 -8.50 10.93 -17.55
C TYR A 75 -9.71 10.23 -18.17
N LYS A 76 -10.91 10.49 -17.71
CA LYS A 76 -12.13 10.03 -18.38
C LYS A 76 -12.25 10.56 -19.80
N SER A 77 -11.86 11.82 -20.05
CA SER A 77 -11.93 12.41 -21.41
C SER A 77 -11.04 11.70 -22.43
N ILE A 78 -10.02 10.98 -21.96
CA ILE A 78 -9.10 10.19 -22.80
C ILE A 78 -9.32 8.67 -22.64
N GLY A 79 -10.46 8.26 -22.07
CA GLY A 79 -10.86 6.86 -21.94
C GLY A 79 -10.08 6.06 -20.90
N LYS A 80 -9.48 6.73 -19.90
CA LYS A 80 -8.73 6.10 -18.81
C LYS A 80 -9.52 6.17 -17.50
N LYS A 81 -9.33 5.16 -16.65
CA LYS A 81 -9.76 5.14 -15.25
C LYS A 81 -8.63 5.58 -14.34
N VAL A 82 -8.95 6.01 -13.15
CA VAL A 82 -7.94 6.44 -12.17
C VAL A 82 -7.82 5.42 -11.04
N LEU A 83 -6.58 5.04 -10.73
CA LEU A 83 -6.22 4.34 -9.49
C LEU A 83 -5.53 5.36 -8.57
N TRP A 84 -6.17 5.68 -7.48
CA TRP A 84 -5.62 6.51 -6.42
C TRP A 84 -4.78 5.65 -5.48
N ASN A 85 -3.46 5.76 -5.55
CA ASN A 85 -2.54 5.05 -4.66
C ASN A 85 -2.13 5.97 -3.51
N LEU A 86 -2.72 5.75 -2.34
CA LEU A 86 -2.62 6.64 -1.19
C LEU A 86 -1.42 6.27 -0.33
N LEU A 87 -0.51 7.21 -0.22
CA LEU A 87 0.77 7.11 0.45
C LEU A 87 0.92 8.20 1.52
N GLY A 88 2.06 8.21 2.20
CA GLY A 88 2.45 9.26 3.14
C GLY A 88 2.89 8.68 4.47
N GLY A 89 2.64 9.40 5.57
CA GLY A 89 2.83 8.86 6.90
C GLY A 89 1.90 7.67 7.14
N GLU A 90 0.75 7.90 7.74
CA GLU A 90 -0.33 6.91 7.80
C GLU A 90 -1.63 7.55 7.27
N PRO A 91 -2.01 7.27 6.01
CA PRO A 91 -3.17 7.93 5.40
C PRO A 91 -4.47 7.77 6.18
N THR A 92 -4.66 6.63 6.84
CA THR A 92 -5.91 6.31 7.55
C THR A 92 -6.11 7.13 8.83
N VAL A 93 -5.08 7.81 9.36
CA VAL A 93 -5.24 8.69 10.53
C VAL A 93 -5.83 10.05 10.17
N TRP A 94 -5.87 10.40 8.89
CA TRP A 94 -6.60 11.58 8.46
C TRP A 94 -8.09 11.49 8.86
N LYS A 95 -8.54 12.46 9.64
CA LYS A 95 -9.90 12.40 10.23
C LYS A 95 -11.02 12.31 9.20
N ASN A 96 -10.81 12.88 8.01
CA ASN A 96 -11.80 12.95 6.93
C ASN A 96 -11.66 11.79 5.93
N PHE A 97 -10.73 10.85 6.13
CA PHE A 97 -10.41 9.80 5.18
C PHE A 97 -11.66 9.08 4.64
N SER A 98 -12.46 8.49 5.50
CA SER A 98 -13.61 7.68 5.07
C SER A 98 -14.70 8.52 4.38
N SER A 99 -14.99 9.73 4.88
CA SER A 99 -15.98 10.63 4.27
C SER A 99 -15.53 11.14 2.91
N PHE A 100 -14.25 11.50 2.81
CA PHE A 100 -13.64 12.01 1.58
C PHE A 100 -13.66 10.95 0.47
N PHE A 101 -13.13 9.76 0.74
CA PHE A 101 -13.07 8.72 -0.29
C PHE A 101 -14.43 8.12 -0.63
N LYS A 102 -15.42 8.22 0.27
CA LYS A 102 -16.82 7.96 -0.10
C LYS A 102 -17.33 8.97 -1.14
N ARG A 103 -16.99 10.27 -0.99
CA ARG A 103 -17.32 11.29 -2.01
C ARG A 103 -16.60 11.02 -3.33
N VAL A 104 -15.32 10.60 -3.28
CA VAL A 104 -14.56 10.22 -4.48
C VAL A 104 -15.23 9.07 -5.23
N LYS A 105 -15.64 8.02 -4.54
CA LYS A 105 -16.38 6.89 -5.13
C LYS A 105 -17.76 7.29 -5.67
N GLN A 106 -18.41 8.28 -5.08
CA GLN A 106 -19.66 8.84 -5.61
C GLN A 106 -19.45 9.64 -6.89
N LEU A 107 -18.34 10.39 -6.99
CA LEU A 107 -17.94 11.12 -8.17
C LEU A 107 -17.54 10.17 -9.31
N ASP A 108 -16.78 9.14 -8.97
CA ASP A 108 -16.27 8.16 -9.92
C ASP A 108 -16.35 6.73 -9.35
N PRO A 109 -17.45 6.02 -9.59
CA PRO A 109 -17.59 4.63 -9.13
C PRO A 109 -16.58 3.65 -9.75
N GLU A 110 -16.00 3.99 -10.91
CA GLU A 110 -15.04 3.15 -11.61
C GLU A 110 -13.59 3.36 -11.17
N CYS A 111 -13.30 4.45 -10.45
CA CYS A 111 -11.95 4.65 -9.91
C CYS A 111 -11.61 3.55 -8.91
N ARG A 112 -10.32 3.27 -8.76
CA ARG A 112 -9.81 2.39 -7.71
C ARG A 112 -9.10 3.19 -6.63
N ILE A 113 -9.23 2.74 -5.39
CA ILE A 113 -8.57 3.32 -4.23
C ILE A 113 -7.71 2.25 -3.59
N ARG A 114 -6.40 2.42 -3.71
CA ARG A 114 -5.38 1.62 -3.03
C ARG A 114 -4.82 2.41 -1.85
N VAL A 115 -4.57 1.74 -0.75
CA VAL A 115 -4.00 2.37 0.45
C VAL A 115 -2.81 1.56 0.96
N LEU A 116 -1.67 2.22 1.12
CA LEU A 116 -0.58 1.71 1.94
C LEU A 116 -0.82 2.20 3.38
N THR A 117 -0.91 1.27 4.31
CA THR A 117 -1.28 1.56 5.71
C THR A 117 -0.56 0.65 6.68
N ASN A 118 -0.31 1.15 7.88
CA ASN A 118 0.18 0.32 8.99
C ASN A 118 -0.91 -0.53 9.65
N GLY A 119 -2.14 -0.41 9.19
CA GLY A 119 -3.27 -1.23 9.67
C GLY A 119 -3.79 -0.90 11.06
N SER A 120 -3.28 0.12 11.73
CA SER A 120 -3.50 0.40 13.15
C SER A 120 -4.91 0.85 13.55
N ARG A 121 -5.76 1.19 12.58
CA ARG A 121 -7.13 1.62 12.89
C ARG A 121 -7.93 0.47 13.49
N THR A 122 -8.92 0.82 14.32
CA THR A 122 -9.77 -0.18 15.00
C THR A 122 -10.55 -1.04 14.00
N LEU A 123 -10.88 -2.26 14.38
CA LEU A 123 -11.67 -3.16 13.54
C LEU A 123 -13.03 -2.56 13.16
N ASN A 124 -13.63 -1.78 14.06
CA ASN A 124 -14.89 -1.09 13.76
C ASN A 124 -14.72 -0.02 12.67
N TRP A 125 -13.58 0.68 12.66
CA TRP A 125 -13.25 1.63 11.60
C TRP A 125 -13.08 0.90 10.26
N TRP A 126 -12.33 -0.21 10.25
CA TRP A 126 -12.12 -1.03 9.06
C TRP A 126 -13.44 -1.57 8.49
N LYS A 127 -14.32 -2.12 9.34
CA LYS A 127 -15.66 -2.59 8.92
C LYS A 127 -16.48 -1.51 8.20
N LYS A 128 -16.34 -0.25 8.61
CA LYS A 128 -17.06 0.88 8.00
C LYS A 128 -16.40 1.41 6.73
N THR A 129 -15.07 1.28 6.61
CA THR A 129 -14.29 1.92 5.55
C THR A 129 -13.93 0.94 4.43
N ALA A 130 -13.72 -0.33 4.73
CA ALA A 130 -13.36 -1.33 3.73
C ALA A 130 -14.27 -1.31 2.48
N PRO A 131 -15.59 -1.15 2.57
CA PRO A 131 -16.46 -1.17 1.38
C PRO A 131 -16.20 -0.09 0.34
N ILE A 132 -15.40 0.93 0.64
CA ILE A 132 -15.04 2.00 -0.30
C ILE A 132 -13.61 1.84 -0.87
N LEU A 133 -12.90 0.81 -0.45
CA LEU A 133 -11.51 0.55 -0.83
C LEU A 133 -11.44 -0.66 -1.76
N ASP A 134 -10.51 -0.64 -2.69
CA ASP A 134 -10.35 -1.71 -3.68
C ASP A 134 -9.13 -2.58 -3.41
N ASP A 135 -8.03 -1.96 -2.92
CA ASP A 135 -6.76 -2.63 -2.71
C ASP A 135 -6.06 -2.06 -1.47
N ILE A 136 -5.50 -2.92 -0.65
CA ILE A 136 -4.83 -2.52 0.58
C ILE A 136 -3.51 -3.26 0.74
N VAL A 137 -2.46 -2.50 1.04
CA VAL A 137 -1.19 -3.05 1.52
C VAL A 137 -1.05 -2.72 2.99
N ILE A 138 -1.18 -3.74 3.85
CA ILE A 138 -0.92 -3.60 5.28
C ILE A 138 0.59 -3.75 5.48
N SER A 139 1.27 -2.68 5.84
CA SER A 139 2.67 -2.71 6.22
C SER A 139 2.82 -3.10 7.68
N PHE A 140 3.29 -4.32 7.93
CA PHE A 140 3.59 -4.78 9.27
C PHE A 140 4.95 -4.23 9.72
N HIS A 141 4.92 -3.31 10.67
CA HIS A 141 6.09 -2.67 11.26
C HIS A 141 6.45 -3.34 12.59
N PRO A 142 7.54 -4.13 12.67
CA PRO A 142 7.79 -5.00 13.85
C PRO A 142 8.00 -4.25 15.16
N GLU A 143 8.39 -2.96 15.11
CA GLU A 143 8.53 -2.15 16.33
C GLU A 143 7.19 -1.80 16.99
N SER A 144 6.14 -1.61 16.18
CA SER A 144 4.89 -1.00 16.65
C SER A 144 3.64 -1.83 16.38
N ALA A 145 3.67 -2.67 15.34
CA ALA A 145 2.49 -3.41 14.93
C ALA A 145 2.22 -4.62 15.84
N ASP A 146 0.94 -4.91 16.03
CA ASP A 146 0.44 -6.10 16.69
C ASP A 146 0.03 -7.14 15.65
N ILE A 147 0.55 -8.36 15.78
CA ILE A 147 0.38 -9.44 14.80
C ILE A 147 -1.09 -9.87 14.72
N GLU A 148 -1.72 -10.09 15.87
CA GLU A 148 -3.10 -10.56 15.94
C GLU A 148 -4.06 -9.49 15.40
N HIS A 149 -3.81 -8.22 15.74
CA HIS A 149 -4.60 -7.11 15.20
C HIS A 149 -4.52 -7.04 13.67
N CYS A 150 -3.33 -7.11 13.08
CA CYS A 150 -3.17 -7.11 11.62
C CYS A 150 -3.91 -8.29 10.96
N SER A 151 -3.86 -9.47 11.56
CA SER A 151 -4.60 -10.64 11.09
C SER A 151 -6.12 -10.41 11.16
N ASN A 152 -6.61 -9.81 12.25
CA ASN A 152 -8.03 -9.48 12.40
C ASN A 152 -8.49 -8.40 11.40
N VAL A 153 -7.64 -7.42 11.09
CA VAL A 153 -7.90 -6.45 10.00
C VAL A 153 -8.00 -7.17 8.66
N SER A 154 -7.06 -8.08 8.38
CA SER A 154 -7.09 -8.91 7.17
C SER A 154 -8.41 -9.68 7.03
N ALA A 155 -8.92 -10.27 8.11
CA ALA A 155 -10.20 -10.95 8.10
C ALA A 155 -11.37 -10.00 7.74
N VAL A 156 -11.38 -8.79 8.32
CA VAL A 156 -12.40 -7.76 7.99
C VAL A 156 -12.34 -7.35 6.52
N LEU A 157 -11.14 -7.17 5.98
CA LEU A 157 -10.96 -6.81 4.57
C LEU A 157 -11.42 -7.93 3.64
N ARG A 158 -11.11 -9.19 3.97
CA ARG A 158 -11.57 -10.37 3.22
C ARG A 158 -13.09 -10.48 3.21
N ASP A 159 -13.71 -10.30 4.37
CA ASP A 159 -15.17 -10.35 4.49
C ASP A 159 -15.87 -9.23 3.70
N ALA A 160 -15.20 -8.11 3.50
CA ALA A 160 -15.65 -7.00 2.65
C ALA A 160 -15.33 -7.18 1.16
N GLY A 161 -14.64 -8.25 0.76
CA GLY A 161 -14.24 -8.51 -0.63
C GLY A 161 -13.09 -7.64 -1.12
N VAL A 162 -12.35 -6.98 -0.23
CA VAL A 162 -11.23 -6.11 -0.58
C VAL A 162 -9.98 -6.93 -0.84
N PHE A 163 -9.37 -6.71 -2.01
CA PHE A 163 -8.05 -7.27 -2.29
C PHE A 163 -7.01 -6.69 -1.32
N HIS A 164 -6.19 -7.52 -0.69
CA HIS A 164 -5.18 -7.00 0.21
C HIS A 164 -4.00 -7.94 0.40
N SER A 165 -2.87 -7.33 0.72
CA SER A 165 -1.64 -8.00 1.09
C SER A 165 -1.14 -7.53 2.45
N ILE A 166 -0.35 -8.37 3.12
CA ILE A 166 0.42 -7.98 4.30
C ILE A 166 1.89 -7.96 3.91
N GLN A 167 2.52 -6.81 4.05
CA GLN A 167 3.93 -6.59 3.77
C GLN A 167 4.69 -6.49 5.08
N ILE A 168 5.55 -7.46 5.37
CA ILE A 168 6.39 -7.49 6.57
C ILE A 168 7.65 -6.68 6.28
N CYS A 169 7.83 -5.58 6.99
CA CYS A 169 9.04 -4.76 6.94
C CYS A 169 10.17 -5.46 7.70
N LEU A 170 11.11 -6.07 6.97
CA LEU A 170 12.17 -6.89 7.54
C LEU A 170 13.23 -6.00 8.21
N TYR A 171 13.00 -5.66 9.47
CA TYR A 171 13.89 -4.78 10.22
C TYR A 171 14.88 -5.58 11.05
N PRO A 172 16.22 -5.46 10.81
CA PRO A 172 17.23 -6.34 11.41
C PRO A 172 17.17 -6.46 12.94
N PRO A 173 16.97 -5.38 13.72
CA PRO A 173 16.84 -5.49 15.18
C PRO A 173 15.64 -6.30 15.67
N HIS A 174 14.66 -6.59 14.80
CA HIS A 174 13.42 -7.28 15.15
C HIS A 174 13.12 -8.47 14.22
N LEU A 175 14.16 -9.12 13.67
CA LEU A 175 14.00 -10.22 12.72
C LEU A 175 13.17 -11.38 13.27
N ASP A 176 13.38 -11.76 14.54
CA ASP A 176 12.59 -12.84 15.15
C ASP A 176 11.09 -12.54 15.17
N LYS A 177 10.71 -11.30 15.48
CA LYS A 177 9.31 -10.85 15.40
C LYS A 177 8.79 -10.83 13.95
N CYS A 178 9.65 -10.52 12.97
CA CYS A 178 9.27 -10.59 11.56
C CYS A 178 8.95 -12.02 11.14
N TYR A 179 9.73 -13.01 11.59
CA TYR A 179 9.47 -14.43 11.31
C TYR A 179 8.22 -14.94 12.03
N GLU A 180 8.08 -14.61 13.31
CA GLU A 180 6.87 -14.92 14.07
C GLU A 180 5.62 -14.39 13.35
N ALA A 181 5.69 -13.14 12.88
CA ALA A 181 4.61 -12.51 12.11
C ALA A 181 4.36 -13.25 10.79
N ALA A 182 5.42 -13.64 10.07
CA ALA A 182 5.30 -14.38 8.82
C ALA A 182 4.62 -15.74 9.04
N GLU A 183 5.05 -16.51 10.03
CA GLU A 183 4.45 -17.79 10.38
C GLU A 183 2.99 -17.64 10.83
N TYR A 184 2.72 -16.63 11.65
CA TYR A 184 1.37 -16.35 12.13
C TYR A 184 0.43 -15.95 10.99
N PHE A 185 0.86 -15.06 10.11
CA PHE A 185 0.04 -14.63 8.97
C PHE A 185 -0.19 -15.76 7.99
N HIS A 186 0.82 -16.61 7.77
CA HIS A 186 0.66 -17.80 6.98
C HIS A 186 -0.46 -18.70 7.51
N ALA A 187 -0.50 -18.90 8.81
CA ALA A 187 -1.47 -19.81 9.44
C ALA A 187 -2.87 -19.17 9.61
N ASN A 188 -2.95 -17.86 9.83
CA ASN A 188 -4.15 -17.22 10.38
C ASN A 188 -4.69 -16.05 9.54
N ALA A 189 -3.86 -15.33 8.78
CA ALA A 189 -4.32 -14.19 8.02
C ALA A 189 -5.10 -14.62 6.77
N ARG A 190 -6.13 -13.85 6.44
CA ARG A 190 -6.99 -14.10 5.29
C ARG A 190 -6.66 -13.18 4.10
N CYS A 191 -5.40 -12.77 4.01
CA CYS A 191 -4.92 -11.92 2.91
C CYS A 191 -4.65 -12.71 1.64
N ASN A 192 -4.60 -12.00 0.52
CA ASN A 192 -4.28 -12.58 -0.79
C ASN A 192 -2.81 -12.96 -0.90
N VAL A 193 -1.92 -12.13 -0.31
CA VAL A 193 -0.47 -12.32 -0.37
C VAL A 193 0.18 -11.87 0.93
N VAL A 194 1.19 -12.59 1.41
CA VAL A 194 2.15 -12.12 2.42
C VAL A 194 3.47 -11.84 1.72
N ILE A 195 4.01 -10.64 1.90
CA ILE A 195 5.25 -10.19 1.29
C ILE A 195 6.26 -9.93 2.40
N ILE A 196 7.46 -10.47 2.28
CA ILE A 196 8.59 -10.12 3.15
C ILE A 196 9.46 -9.13 2.38
N LYS A 197 9.62 -7.92 2.92
CA LYS A 197 10.32 -6.84 2.24
C LYS A 197 11.56 -6.41 3.00
N SER A 198 12.72 -6.45 2.32
CA SER A 198 13.93 -5.80 2.82
C SER A 198 13.73 -4.27 2.89
N LEU A 199 14.34 -3.67 3.89
CA LEU A 199 14.25 -2.22 4.09
C LEU A 199 15.46 -1.52 3.50
N ARG A 200 15.25 -0.36 2.91
CA ARG A 200 16.34 0.55 2.53
C ARG A 200 16.91 1.24 3.77
N LEU A 201 18.21 1.56 3.74
CA LEU A 201 18.87 2.32 4.79
C LEU A 201 18.29 3.74 4.90
N THR A 202 18.01 4.34 3.75
CA THR A 202 17.30 5.63 3.63
C THR A 202 16.46 5.61 2.36
N LEU A 203 15.50 6.50 2.23
CA LEU A 203 14.70 6.62 1.01
C LEU A 203 15.50 7.07 -0.21
N ALA A 204 16.55 7.85 0.01
CA ALA A 204 17.41 8.35 -1.07
C ALA A 204 18.47 7.33 -1.50
N SER A 205 18.65 6.24 -0.75
CA SER A 205 19.64 5.20 -1.03
C SER A 205 19.00 3.99 -1.71
N SER A 206 19.70 3.42 -2.68
CA SER A 206 19.40 2.08 -3.19
C SER A 206 19.93 0.97 -2.25
N GLU A 207 20.72 1.33 -1.21
CA GLU A 207 21.28 0.38 -0.27
C GLU A 207 20.20 -0.09 0.72
N THR A 208 20.17 -1.40 0.96
CA THR A 208 19.32 -2.03 1.97
C THR A 208 20.12 -2.32 3.24
N PHE A 209 19.41 -2.62 4.33
CA PHE A 209 20.06 -3.24 5.48
C PHE A 209 20.74 -4.54 5.08
N VAL A 210 21.84 -4.86 5.77
CA VAL A 210 22.54 -6.12 5.59
C VAL A 210 21.83 -7.20 6.42
N TYR A 211 21.54 -8.32 5.79
CA TYR A 211 20.93 -9.49 6.43
C TYR A 211 21.93 -10.65 6.45
N GLU A 212 22.05 -11.34 7.59
CA GLU A 212 22.89 -12.52 7.71
C GLU A 212 22.32 -13.69 6.90
N GLN A 213 23.20 -14.58 6.43
CA GLN A 213 22.81 -15.63 5.48
C GLN A 213 21.79 -16.62 6.07
N ASP A 214 21.89 -16.96 7.34
CA ASP A 214 20.93 -17.84 8.01
C ASP A 214 19.51 -17.26 8.05
N TYR A 215 19.38 -15.92 8.17
CA TYR A 215 18.08 -15.24 8.05
C TYR A 215 17.55 -15.28 6.62
N LEU A 216 18.42 -15.08 5.63
CA LEU A 216 18.03 -15.21 4.22
C LEU A 216 17.56 -16.63 3.89
N ASP A 217 18.24 -17.64 4.42
CA ASP A 217 17.86 -19.04 4.23
C ASP A 217 16.51 -19.39 4.88
N ARG A 218 16.20 -18.74 6.01
CA ARG A 218 14.86 -18.86 6.65
C ARG A 218 13.76 -18.24 5.78
N ILE A 219 14.04 -17.09 5.16
CA ILE A 219 13.10 -16.42 4.26
C ILE A 219 12.85 -17.26 3.01
N LEU A 220 13.90 -17.80 2.41
CA LEU A 220 13.82 -18.66 1.21
C LEU A 220 12.94 -19.89 1.40
N ARG A 221 12.82 -20.41 2.63
CA ARG A 221 11.88 -21.50 2.93
C ARG A 221 10.42 -21.10 2.71
N PHE A 222 10.09 -19.83 2.93
CA PHE A 222 8.76 -19.32 2.66
C PHE A 222 8.54 -19.08 1.16
N ASP A 223 9.55 -18.66 0.43
CA ASP A 223 9.48 -18.39 -1.02
C ASP A 223 9.27 -19.67 -1.85
N GLY A 224 9.69 -20.83 -1.35
CA GLY A 224 9.55 -22.12 -2.02
C GLY A 224 8.27 -22.91 -1.73
N GLU A 225 7.41 -22.43 -0.80
CA GLU A 225 6.23 -23.17 -0.39
C GLU A 225 4.94 -22.63 -1.04
N PRO A 226 4.33 -23.34 -1.99
CA PRO A 226 3.12 -22.88 -2.68
C PRO A 226 1.87 -22.76 -1.78
N LYS A 227 1.93 -23.25 -0.54
CA LYS A 227 0.81 -23.22 0.41
C LYS A 227 0.35 -21.81 0.82
N TRP A 228 1.19 -20.81 0.71
CA TRP A 228 0.85 -19.43 1.06
C TRP A 228 -0.22 -18.82 0.15
N THR A 229 -0.44 -19.43 -0.99
CA THR A 229 -1.35 -18.92 -2.01
C THR A 229 -2.53 -19.84 -2.27
N SER A 230 -2.43 -21.15 -1.99
CA SER A 230 -3.40 -22.12 -2.48
C SER A 230 -4.70 -22.16 -1.69
N GLU A 231 -4.67 -22.01 -0.39
CA GLU A 231 -5.90 -22.10 0.44
C GLU A 231 -6.83 -20.90 0.30
N PHE A 232 -6.32 -19.75 -0.14
CA PHE A 232 -7.11 -18.52 -0.33
C PHE A 232 -7.58 -18.28 -1.76
N LEU A 233 -7.14 -19.10 -2.70
CA LEU A 233 -7.40 -18.94 -4.13
C LEU A 233 -8.58 -19.74 -4.66
N ASP A 234 -9.06 -20.74 -3.94
CA ASP A 234 -10.10 -21.64 -4.43
C ASP A 234 -11.48 -20.99 -4.63
N GLY A 235 -11.67 -19.75 -4.14
CA GLY A 235 -12.92 -18.99 -4.34
C GLY A 235 -12.88 -17.98 -5.46
N ASP A 236 -11.73 -17.37 -5.75
CA ASP A 236 -11.61 -16.17 -6.61
C ASP A 236 -10.37 -16.18 -7.51
N SER A 237 -9.91 -17.35 -7.94
CA SER A 237 -8.70 -17.53 -8.74
C SER A 237 -8.65 -16.75 -10.07
N LYS A 238 -9.77 -16.16 -10.47
CA LYS A 238 -9.87 -15.36 -11.71
C LYS A 238 -9.47 -13.89 -11.52
N ALA A 239 -9.37 -13.41 -10.28
CA ALA A 239 -9.21 -11.98 -9.99
C ALA A 239 -7.78 -11.56 -9.66
N ASN A 240 -6.86 -12.50 -9.44
CA ASN A 240 -5.53 -12.12 -8.97
C ASN A 240 -4.37 -12.92 -9.58
N PRO A 241 -3.72 -12.38 -10.61
CA PRO A 241 -2.50 -12.96 -11.17
C PRO A 241 -1.30 -12.96 -10.20
N TYR A 242 -1.35 -12.20 -9.11
CA TYR A 242 -0.24 -12.04 -8.16
C TYR A 242 -0.20 -13.08 -7.05
N ALA A 243 -1.23 -13.91 -6.94
CA ALA A 243 -1.38 -14.88 -5.87
C ALA A 243 -0.44 -16.08 -5.96
N LYS A 244 0.50 -16.14 -6.89
CA LYS A 244 1.29 -17.33 -7.16
C LYS A 244 2.61 -17.44 -6.40
N ASN A 245 3.12 -16.38 -5.78
CA ASN A 245 4.43 -16.44 -5.14
C ASN A 245 4.53 -15.52 -3.95
N LEU A 246 4.99 -16.04 -2.83
CA LEU A 246 5.63 -15.23 -1.83
C LEU A 246 6.90 -14.68 -2.48
N LYS A 247 7.00 -13.38 -2.62
CA LYS A 247 8.20 -12.77 -3.18
C LYS A 247 9.01 -12.16 -2.06
N PHE A 248 10.24 -12.61 -1.90
CA PHE A 248 11.25 -11.82 -1.24
C PHE A 248 11.62 -10.67 -2.18
N ILE A 249 11.23 -9.46 -1.81
CA ILE A 249 11.56 -8.28 -2.60
C ILE A 249 12.79 -7.65 -1.96
N SER A 250 13.94 -7.91 -2.55
CA SER A 250 15.22 -7.33 -2.12
C SER A 250 15.38 -5.86 -2.52
N ASN A 251 14.52 -5.36 -3.41
CA ASN A 251 14.58 -3.98 -3.91
C ASN A 251 13.17 -3.40 -4.07
N SER A 252 12.96 -2.17 -3.66
CA SER A 252 11.66 -1.50 -3.85
C SER A 252 11.32 -1.24 -5.32
N ASP A 253 12.30 -1.28 -6.22
CA ASP A 253 12.10 -1.12 -7.66
C ASP A 253 11.34 -2.31 -8.27
N GLU A 254 11.39 -3.48 -7.63
CA GLU A 254 10.60 -4.66 -8.04
C GLU A 254 9.12 -4.57 -7.61
N LEU A 255 8.79 -3.74 -6.63
CA LEU A 255 7.40 -3.48 -6.23
C LEU A 255 6.59 -2.80 -7.33
N HIS A 256 7.24 -1.96 -8.15
CA HIS A 256 6.61 -1.29 -9.28
C HIS A 256 6.33 -2.22 -10.45
N VAL A 257 7.12 -3.28 -10.60
CA VAL A 257 6.99 -4.24 -11.70
C VAL A 257 5.93 -5.31 -11.41
N SER A 258 5.69 -5.65 -10.14
CA SER A 258 4.72 -6.70 -9.77
C SER A 258 3.26 -6.20 -9.79
N SER A 259 3.02 -4.91 -9.85
CA SER A 259 1.67 -4.34 -10.03
C SER A 259 1.27 -4.16 -11.49
N ALA A 260 2.17 -4.48 -12.44
CA ALA A 260 2.03 -4.17 -13.86
C ALA A 260 1.78 -5.39 -14.76
N ASN A 261 1.49 -6.58 -14.21
CA ASN A 261 1.15 -7.76 -15.02
C ASN A 261 -0.10 -8.45 -14.56
#